data_ca13eae1fcfb335f7255cae5316b1ad8
#
_entry.id   ca13eae1fcfb335f7255cae5316b1ad8
#
_cell.length_a   1.000
_cell.length_b   1.000
_cell.length_c   1.000
_cell.angle_alpha   90.00
_cell.angle_beta   90.00
_cell.angle_gamma   90.00
#
_symmetry.space_group_name_H-M   'P 1'
#
loop_
_entity.id
_entity.type
_entity.pdbx_description
1 polymer ?
#
loop_
_entity_poly.entity_id
_entity_poly.type
_entity_poly.pdbx_seq_one_letter_code
_entity_poly.pdbx_strand_id
1 'polypeptide(L)'
;MDDLEHEIAESAESLASLLQAVEALEPQPTPRSQQRLSSRLAVGVAGRKWAQAEAFADVLSTGHGPIVDWCSGKGHLARVLCHRGCCSSAHCLELDEALCISGATLSADLPIDFTVTDALGADPLPPRLRGSAYAHTALHACGDLHRRALTTACREQARHIALVPCCYHKVGPEAFTPLSRRVAAESALLPLRTAELQLATAQTATASTPTRAREQRWRLAIDAWQREARGEDAYLSAPSAPVRLLRSDAGFAEFCEFFSSAPGRSAAERGALAGALRRMADDSTASRHFLELGEAARRRVRRLEAVRRQYSRPLELWLCADMLLHLGEEGGYDVELRRLCEPEVTPRNLMVVAWRREA
;
A
#
# COMPACT_ATOMS: atom_id res chain seq x y z
N MET A 1 32.81 -22.65 11.47
CA MET A 1 31.66 -22.25 12.34
C MET A 1 31.88 -20.81 12.84
N ASP A 2 33.09 -20.46 13.23
CA ASP A 2 33.42 -19.12 13.76
C ASP A 2 33.13 -17.97 12.78
N ASP A 3 33.40 -18.14 11.47
CA ASP A 3 33.18 -17.11 10.46
C ASP A 3 31.66 -16.81 10.29
N LEU A 4 30.81 -17.84 10.28
CA LEU A 4 29.36 -17.67 10.14
C LEU A 4 28.73 -17.03 11.39
N GLU A 5 29.21 -17.37 12.58
CA GLU A 5 28.74 -16.76 13.83
C GLU A 5 29.15 -15.29 13.88
N HIS A 6 30.33 -14.95 13.40
CA HIS A 6 30.82 -13.58 13.30
C HIS A 6 30.00 -12.76 12.30
N GLU A 7 29.74 -13.26 11.08
CA GLU A 7 28.88 -12.62 10.07
C GLU A 7 27.45 -12.39 10.58
N ILE A 8 26.89 -13.35 11.34
CA ILE A 8 25.56 -13.20 11.94
C ILE A 8 25.56 -12.09 13.00
N ALA A 9 26.60 -12.01 13.82
CA ALA A 9 26.72 -10.98 14.86
C ALA A 9 26.86 -9.58 14.25
N GLU A 10 27.74 -9.39 13.27
CA GLU A 10 27.90 -8.13 12.54
C GLU A 10 26.61 -7.69 11.84
N SER A 11 25.90 -8.63 11.21
CA SER A 11 24.60 -8.37 10.56
C SER A 11 23.54 -7.97 11.59
N ALA A 12 23.53 -8.55 12.78
CA ALA A 12 22.62 -8.21 13.86
C ALA A 12 22.89 -6.81 14.43
N GLU A 13 24.15 -6.44 14.60
CA GLU A 13 24.57 -5.09 15.03
C GLU A 13 24.20 -4.03 14.00
N SER A 14 24.43 -4.31 12.71
CA SER A 14 24.06 -3.42 11.60
C SER A 14 22.54 -3.21 11.54
N LEU A 15 21.76 -4.27 11.74
CA LEU A 15 20.30 -4.16 11.80
C LEU A 15 19.86 -3.35 13.01
N ALA A 16 20.44 -3.56 14.17
CA ALA A 16 20.10 -2.80 15.38
C ALA A 16 20.40 -1.31 15.20
N SER A 17 21.54 -0.96 14.63
CA SER A 17 21.93 0.42 14.31
C SER A 17 20.96 1.05 13.32
N LEU A 18 20.55 0.32 12.27
CA LEU A 18 19.56 0.78 11.30
C LEU A 18 18.20 1.06 11.98
N LEU A 19 17.73 0.16 12.84
CA LEU A 19 16.45 0.33 13.53
C LEU A 19 16.48 1.54 14.47
N GLN A 20 17.59 1.77 15.16
CA GLN A 20 17.80 2.96 15.99
C GLN A 20 17.75 4.27 15.17
N ALA A 21 18.43 4.28 14.02
CA ALA A 21 18.41 5.43 13.11
C ALA A 21 16.99 5.68 12.55
N VAL A 22 16.26 4.62 12.24
CA VAL A 22 14.86 4.70 11.77
C VAL A 22 13.95 5.27 12.86
N GLU A 23 14.10 4.82 14.11
CA GLU A 23 13.32 5.34 15.23
C GLU A 23 13.56 6.84 15.45
N ALA A 24 14.79 7.31 15.27
CA ALA A 24 15.14 8.72 15.36
C ALA A 24 14.55 9.56 14.20
N LEU A 25 14.27 8.94 13.05
CA LEU A 25 13.66 9.58 11.87
C LEU A 25 12.12 9.48 11.87
N GLU A 26 11.51 8.72 12.78
CA GLU A 26 10.05 8.60 12.84
C GLU A 26 9.40 9.95 13.14
N PRO A 27 8.51 10.43 12.27
CA PRO A 27 7.83 11.68 12.51
C PRO A 27 6.86 11.55 13.70
N GLN A 28 6.79 12.59 14.50
CA GLN A 28 5.84 12.64 15.61
C GLN A 28 4.39 12.63 15.11
N PRO A 29 3.44 12.03 15.85
CA PRO A 29 2.03 12.06 15.49
C PRO A 29 1.54 13.51 15.46
N THR A 30 0.76 13.84 14.44
CA THR A 30 0.07 15.12 14.40
C THR A 30 -1.03 15.15 15.46
N PRO A 31 -1.09 16.19 16.31
CA PRO A 31 -2.16 16.33 17.30
C PRO A 31 -3.52 16.35 16.62
N ARG A 32 -4.48 15.59 17.15
CA ARG A 32 -5.84 15.58 16.62
C ARG A 32 -6.61 16.81 17.07
N SER A 33 -7.34 17.40 16.13
CA SER A 33 -8.31 18.44 16.44
C SER A 33 -9.43 17.91 17.32
N GLN A 34 -9.88 18.74 18.27
CA GLN A 34 -11.08 18.45 19.07
C GLN A 34 -12.39 18.67 18.30
N GLN A 35 -12.33 19.30 17.15
CA GLN A 35 -13.49 19.56 16.30
C GLN A 35 -13.99 18.28 15.65
N ARG A 36 -15.08 17.74 16.14
CA ARG A 36 -15.72 16.56 15.53
C ARG A 36 -16.64 17.00 14.40
N LEU A 37 -16.54 16.31 13.28
CA LEU A 37 -17.48 16.45 12.18
C LEU A 37 -18.79 15.70 12.47
N SER A 38 -19.89 16.16 11.86
CA SER A 38 -21.18 15.47 11.98
C SER A 38 -21.09 14.04 11.47
N SER A 39 -21.66 13.10 12.21
CA SER A 39 -21.76 11.69 11.80
C SER A 39 -22.51 11.48 10.48
N ARG A 40 -23.36 12.44 10.09
CA ARG A 40 -24.06 12.42 8.79
C ARG A 40 -23.09 12.46 7.62
N LEU A 41 -21.93 13.11 7.77
CA LEU A 41 -20.88 13.16 6.73
C LEU A 41 -20.19 11.82 6.55
N ALA A 42 -20.18 10.98 7.58
CA ALA A 42 -19.56 9.67 7.56
C ALA A 42 -20.44 8.57 6.95
N VAL A 43 -21.70 8.88 6.59
CA VAL A 43 -22.62 7.90 6.01
C VAL A 43 -22.05 7.36 4.70
N GLY A 44 -21.99 6.03 4.60
CA GLY A 44 -21.41 5.32 3.43
C GLY A 44 -19.89 5.21 3.43
N VAL A 45 -19.20 5.68 4.48
CA VAL A 45 -17.76 5.60 4.62
C VAL A 45 -17.37 4.58 5.69
N ALA A 46 -16.46 3.66 5.38
CA ALA A 46 -15.94 2.75 6.40
C ALA A 46 -15.20 3.54 7.50
N GLY A 47 -15.45 3.20 8.77
CA GLY A 47 -14.97 3.97 9.92
C GLY A 47 -13.46 4.27 9.90
N ARG A 48 -12.63 3.32 9.45
CA ARG A 48 -11.18 3.54 9.26
C ARG A 48 -10.87 4.60 8.20
N LYS A 49 -11.58 4.60 7.06
CA LYS A 49 -11.38 5.60 6.01
C LYS A 49 -11.80 6.99 6.48
N TRP A 50 -12.88 7.06 7.25
CA TRP A 50 -13.32 8.31 7.86
C TRP A 50 -12.26 8.90 8.80
N ALA A 51 -11.76 8.09 9.75
CA ALA A 51 -10.73 8.50 10.69
C ALA A 51 -9.43 8.98 9.99
N GLN A 52 -9.09 8.39 8.84
CA GLN A 52 -7.94 8.82 8.04
C GLN A 52 -8.17 10.17 7.36
N ALA A 53 -9.37 10.42 6.83
CA ALA A 53 -9.70 11.70 6.22
C ALA A 53 -9.74 12.84 7.26
N GLU A 54 -10.26 12.57 8.46
CA GLU A 54 -10.20 13.53 9.57
C GLU A 54 -8.75 13.82 10.00
N ALA A 55 -7.93 12.79 10.13
CA ALA A 55 -6.51 12.95 10.45
C ALA A 55 -5.74 13.72 9.37
N PHE A 56 -6.09 13.52 8.09
CA PHE A 56 -5.52 14.29 6.98
C PHE A 56 -5.86 15.77 7.10
N ALA A 57 -7.11 16.10 7.44
CA ALA A 57 -7.52 17.49 7.66
C ALA A 57 -6.80 18.12 8.86
N ASP A 58 -6.53 17.36 9.92
CA ASP A 58 -5.75 17.84 11.08
C ASP A 58 -4.31 18.20 10.70
N VAL A 59 -3.69 17.45 9.78
CA VAL A 59 -2.33 17.73 9.27
C VAL A 59 -2.33 18.92 8.33
N LEU A 60 -3.32 19.02 7.43
CA LEU A 60 -3.34 20.03 6.38
C LEU A 60 -3.57 21.44 6.95
N SER A 61 -4.18 21.58 8.12
CA SER A 61 -4.60 22.87 8.69
C SER A 61 -5.64 23.63 7.84
N THR A 62 -5.82 24.91 8.04
CA THR A 62 -6.86 25.72 7.37
C THR A 62 -6.27 26.69 6.35
N GLY A 63 -7.06 27.10 5.36
CA GLY A 63 -6.78 28.24 4.50
C GLY A 63 -5.95 27.97 3.24
N HIS A 64 -5.94 26.74 2.72
CA HIS A 64 -5.12 26.40 1.53
C HIS A 64 -5.71 26.85 0.17
N GLY A 65 -6.83 27.59 0.14
CA GLY A 65 -7.47 27.98 -1.13
C GLY A 65 -8.12 26.77 -1.82
N PRO A 66 -8.20 26.75 -3.17
CA PRO A 66 -8.74 25.62 -3.91
C PRO A 66 -7.76 24.43 -3.92
N ILE A 67 -8.30 23.20 -3.88
CA ILE A 67 -7.51 21.97 -3.92
C ILE A 67 -7.84 21.10 -5.13
N VAL A 68 -6.89 20.27 -5.55
CA VAL A 68 -7.06 19.14 -6.46
C VAL A 68 -6.88 17.86 -5.65
N ASP A 69 -7.92 17.03 -5.57
CA ASP A 69 -7.91 15.74 -4.85
C ASP A 69 -7.76 14.58 -5.84
N TRP A 70 -6.61 13.92 -5.81
CA TRP A 70 -6.23 12.86 -6.73
C TRP A 70 -6.77 11.50 -6.31
N CYS A 71 -7.34 10.74 -7.27
CA CYS A 71 -7.91 9.41 -7.03
C CYS A 71 -8.95 9.46 -5.91
N SER A 72 -9.82 10.46 -6.01
CA SER A 72 -10.71 10.92 -4.93
C SER A 72 -11.82 9.92 -4.57
N GLY A 73 -12.09 8.92 -5.42
CA GLY A 73 -13.24 8.04 -5.26
C GLY A 73 -14.53 8.86 -5.24
N LYS A 74 -15.29 8.76 -4.14
CA LYS A 74 -16.52 9.56 -3.93
C LYS A 74 -16.24 10.93 -3.27
N GLY A 75 -15.01 11.43 -3.29
CA GLY A 75 -14.64 12.74 -2.73
C GLY A 75 -14.77 12.84 -1.20
N HIS A 76 -14.60 11.73 -0.49
CA HIS A 76 -14.75 11.76 0.98
C HIS A 76 -13.69 12.64 1.65
N LEU A 77 -12.44 12.64 1.16
CA LEU A 77 -11.39 13.53 1.65
C LEU A 77 -11.78 14.99 1.38
N ALA A 78 -12.12 15.34 0.13
CA ALA A 78 -12.53 16.69 -0.27
C ALA A 78 -13.67 17.23 0.60
N ARG A 79 -14.69 16.39 0.89
CA ARG A 79 -15.81 16.77 1.78
C ARG A 79 -15.34 17.09 3.19
N VAL A 80 -14.44 16.27 3.76
CA VAL A 80 -13.89 16.54 5.09
C VAL A 80 -13.09 17.84 5.08
N LEU A 81 -12.24 18.07 4.07
CA LEU A 81 -11.42 19.27 3.95
C LEU A 81 -12.26 20.54 3.81
N CYS A 82 -13.31 20.53 2.99
CA CYS A 82 -14.24 21.67 2.87
C CYS A 82 -14.96 21.96 4.17
N HIS A 83 -15.51 20.93 4.85
CA HIS A 83 -16.19 21.12 6.13
C HIS A 83 -15.30 21.59 7.27
N ARG A 84 -14.02 21.27 7.23
CA ARG A 84 -13.00 21.75 8.19
C ARG A 84 -12.47 23.14 7.86
N GLY A 85 -12.86 23.73 6.73
CA GLY A 85 -12.32 24.99 6.25
C GLY A 85 -10.84 24.88 5.83
N CYS A 86 -10.37 23.65 5.55
CA CYS A 86 -9.01 23.46 5.06
C CYS A 86 -8.85 23.97 3.63
N CYS A 87 -9.92 23.98 2.84
CA CYS A 87 -9.92 24.52 1.47
C CYS A 87 -11.19 25.32 1.19
N SER A 88 -11.09 26.23 0.23
CA SER A 88 -12.23 27.05 -0.25
C SER A 88 -13.12 26.28 -1.23
N SER A 89 -12.55 25.36 -2.00
CA SER A 89 -13.22 24.47 -2.94
C SER A 89 -12.33 23.27 -3.23
N ALA A 90 -12.92 22.19 -3.78
CA ALA A 90 -12.17 21.01 -4.16
C ALA A 90 -12.51 20.56 -5.57
N HIS A 91 -11.52 20.10 -6.32
CA HIS A 91 -11.67 19.48 -7.61
C HIS A 91 -11.18 18.03 -7.55
N CYS A 92 -12.11 17.10 -7.64
CA CYS A 92 -11.89 15.67 -7.51
C CYS A 92 -11.56 15.04 -8.87
N LEU A 93 -10.42 14.35 -8.96
CA LEU A 93 -9.99 13.59 -10.13
C LEU A 93 -10.20 12.09 -9.85
N GLU A 94 -11.01 11.41 -10.67
CA GLU A 94 -11.33 10.00 -10.51
C GLU A 94 -11.52 9.34 -11.87
N LEU A 95 -11.12 8.08 -12.01
CA LEU A 95 -11.26 7.32 -13.25
C LEU A 95 -12.67 6.73 -13.40
N ASP A 96 -13.30 6.33 -12.33
CA ASP A 96 -14.61 5.67 -12.31
C ASP A 96 -15.73 6.72 -12.32
N GLU A 97 -16.43 6.80 -13.45
CA GLU A 97 -17.55 7.72 -13.63
C GLU A 97 -18.68 7.51 -12.61
N ALA A 98 -18.96 6.25 -12.22
CA ALA A 98 -20.00 5.96 -11.24
C ALA A 98 -19.63 6.50 -9.86
N LEU A 99 -18.34 6.49 -9.50
CA LEU A 99 -17.84 7.12 -8.28
C LEU A 99 -17.94 8.64 -8.35
N CYS A 100 -17.64 9.26 -9.50
CA CYS A 100 -17.79 10.70 -9.72
C CYS A 100 -19.25 11.12 -9.54
N ILE A 101 -20.21 10.44 -10.17
CA ILE A 101 -21.66 10.71 -10.06
C ILE A 101 -22.12 10.59 -8.60
N SER A 102 -21.72 9.49 -7.95
CA SER A 102 -22.07 9.28 -6.52
C SER A 102 -21.46 10.37 -5.63
N GLY A 103 -20.23 10.79 -5.91
CA GLY A 103 -19.51 11.82 -5.19
C GLY A 103 -20.16 13.19 -5.35
N ALA A 104 -20.54 13.58 -6.57
CA ALA A 104 -21.24 14.83 -6.86
C ALA A 104 -22.57 14.89 -6.11
N THR A 105 -23.34 13.78 -6.10
CA THR A 105 -24.59 13.69 -5.33
C THR A 105 -24.35 13.88 -3.81
N LEU A 106 -23.32 13.26 -3.26
CA LEU A 106 -22.97 13.38 -1.84
C LEU A 106 -22.42 14.77 -1.45
N SER A 107 -22.02 15.57 -2.42
CA SER A 107 -21.35 16.86 -2.25
C SER A 107 -22.17 18.03 -2.79
N ALA A 108 -23.48 17.84 -3.06
CA ALA A 108 -24.32 18.83 -3.74
C ALA A 108 -24.35 20.21 -3.04
N ASP A 109 -24.16 20.23 -1.72
CA ASP A 109 -24.17 21.47 -0.91
C ASP A 109 -22.76 22.03 -0.67
N LEU A 110 -21.73 21.49 -1.34
CA LEU A 110 -20.33 21.86 -1.15
C LEU A 110 -19.70 22.31 -2.45
N PRO A 111 -18.70 23.21 -2.41
CA PRO A 111 -17.98 23.66 -3.59
C PRO A 111 -17.00 22.58 -4.07
N ILE A 112 -17.53 21.45 -4.52
CA ILE A 112 -16.75 20.27 -4.94
C ILE A 112 -17.19 19.86 -6.34
N ASP A 113 -16.25 19.88 -7.28
CA ASP A 113 -16.43 19.39 -8.65
C ASP A 113 -15.72 18.07 -8.88
N PHE A 114 -16.19 17.30 -9.85
CA PHE A 114 -15.58 16.04 -10.26
C PHE A 114 -15.20 16.07 -11.75
N THR A 115 -14.07 15.45 -12.07
CA THR A 115 -13.66 15.16 -13.46
C THR A 115 -13.30 13.68 -13.56
N VAL A 116 -13.93 13.01 -14.53
CA VAL A 116 -13.55 11.66 -14.93
C VAL A 116 -12.24 11.76 -15.72
N THR A 117 -11.16 11.21 -15.19
CA THR A 117 -9.84 11.26 -15.82
C THR A 117 -8.96 10.10 -15.38
N ASP A 118 -8.13 9.61 -16.29
CA ASP A 118 -7.06 8.69 -15.93
C ASP A 118 -5.86 9.46 -15.39
N ALA A 119 -5.59 9.32 -14.09
CA ALA A 119 -4.47 9.95 -13.44
C ALA A 119 -3.09 9.51 -13.98
N LEU A 120 -3.00 8.34 -14.64
CA LEU A 120 -1.79 7.86 -15.32
C LEU A 120 -1.73 8.24 -16.79
N GLY A 121 -2.79 8.84 -17.33
CA GLY A 121 -2.85 9.32 -18.71
C GLY A 121 -1.79 10.38 -19.02
N ALA A 122 -1.65 10.69 -20.31
CA ALA A 122 -0.65 11.66 -20.79
C ALA A 122 -0.84 13.05 -20.15
N ASP A 123 -2.09 13.47 -19.99
CA ASP A 123 -2.47 14.78 -19.46
C ASP A 123 -3.63 14.64 -18.45
N PRO A 124 -3.33 14.22 -17.20
CA PRO A 124 -4.36 13.91 -16.22
C PRO A 124 -5.04 15.15 -15.64
N LEU A 125 -4.41 16.33 -15.76
CA LEU A 125 -4.89 17.56 -15.12
C LEU A 125 -5.58 18.46 -16.16
N PRO A 126 -6.89 18.72 -16.03
CA PRO A 126 -7.60 19.64 -16.89
C PRO A 126 -6.93 21.02 -16.97
N PRO A 127 -6.91 21.70 -18.11
CA PRO A 127 -6.21 22.99 -18.27
C PRO A 127 -6.59 24.05 -17.21
N ARG A 128 -7.87 24.07 -16.81
CA ARG A 128 -8.37 25.02 -15.78
C ARG A 128 -7.82 24.80 -14.38
N LEU A 129 -7.23 23.62 -14.12
CA LEU A 129 -6.67 23.24 -12.82
C LEU A 129 -5.15 23.34 -12.78
N ARG A 130 -4.53 23.86 -13.84
CA ARG A 130 -3.08 24.06 -13.90
C ARG A 130 -2.65 25.31 -13.19
N GLY A 131 -1.38 25.32 -12.79
CA GLY A 131 -0.72 26.45 -12.17
C GLY A 131 -0.73 26.44 -10.65
N SER A 132 -0.10 27.46 -10.09
CA SER A 132 0.25 27.52 -8.66
C SER A 132 -0.90 27.88 -7.71
N ALA A 133 -2.10 28.16 -8.24
CA ALA A 133 -3.25 28.52 -7.39
C ALA A 133 -3.79 27.38 -6.54
N TYR A 134 -3.53 26.14 -6.96
CA TYR A 134 -4.09 24.95 -6.34
C TYR A 134 -3.10 24.27 -5.36
N ALA A 135 -3.65 23.78 -4.25
CA ALA A 135 -2.98 22.75 -3.47
C ALA A 135 -3.37 21.37 -3.99
N HIS A 136 -2.43 20.43 -4.00
CA HIS A 136 -2.68 19.06 -4.46
C HIS A 136 -2.72 18.10 -3.28
N THR A 137 -3.78 17.31 -3.19
CA THR A 137 -3.99 16.32 -2.12
C THR A 137 -4.18 14.93 -2.70
N ALA A 138 -3.72 13.91 -1.98
CA ALA A 138 -4.00 12.51 -2.30
C ALA A 138 -3.98 11.65 -1.04
N LEU A 139 -5.07 10.98 -0.74
CA LEU A 139 -5.14 10.02 0.36
C LEU A 139 -5.15 8.59 -0.22
N HIS A 140 -4.03 7.88 -0.04
CA HIS A 140 -3.85 6.52 -0.57
C HIS A 140 -3.87 6.41 -2.11
N ALA A 141 -3.28 7.36 -2.81
CA ALA A 141 -2.93 7.14 -4.21
C ALA A 141 -1.88 6.02 -4.31
N CYS A 142 -2.22 4.92 -4.98
CA CYS A 142 -1.44 3.69 -4.96
C CYS A 142 -0.35 3.65 -6.03
N GLY A 143 0.88 3.33 -5.66
CA GLY A 143 1.99 3.08 -6.59
C GLY A 143 2.24 4.26 -7.54
N ASP A 144 2.23 4.04 -8.84
CA ASP A 144 2.49 5.10 -9.83
C ASP A 144 1.52 6.29 -9.75
N LEU A 145 0.34 6.11 -9.15
CA LEU A 145 -0.62 7.21 -8.97
C LEU A 145 -0.08 8.31 -8.03
N HIS A 146 0.55 7.94 -6.89
CA HIS A 146 1.13 8.97 -6.01
C HIS A 146 2.36 9.62 -6.62
N ARG A 147 3.16 8.86 -7.38
CA ARG A 147 4.30 9.40 -8.12
C ARG A 147 3.83 10.42 -9.17
N ARG A 148 2.78 10.07 -9.92
CA ARG A 148 2.19 10.94 -10.94
C ARG A 148 1.57 12.21 -10.34
N ALA A 149 0.82 12.06 -9.25
CA ALA A 149 0.24 13.21 -8.54
C ALA A 149 1.33 14.18 -8.07
N LEU A 150 2.40 13.65 -7.46
CA LEU A 150 3.52 14.45 -6.94
C LEU A 150 4.29 15.14 -8.07
N THR A 151 4.69 14.42 -9.13
CA THR A 151 5.45 15.02 -10.25
C THR A 151 4.61 16.02 -11.03
N THR A 152 3.30 15.80 -11.17
CA THR A 152 2.41 16.77 -11.82
C THR A 152 2.26 18.03 -10.95
N ALA A 153 2.02 17.89 -9.65
CA ALA A 153 1.93 19.02 -8.75
C ALA A 153 3.20 19.86 -8.74
N CYS A 154 4.38 19.21 -8.76
CA CYS A 154 5.67 19.87 -8.84
C CYS A 154 5.82 20.66 -10.16
N ARG A 155 5.51 20.03 -11.32
CA ARG A 155 5.54 20.68 -12.63
C ARG A 155 4.60 21.89 -12.72
N GLU A 156 3.40 21.78 -12.16
CA GLU A 156 2.42 22.87 -12.10
C GLU A 156 2.77 23.92 -11.05
N GLN A 157 3.86 23.75 -10.33
CA GLN A 157 4.30 24.64 -9.26
C GLN A 157 3.22 24.85 -8.19
N ALA A 158 2.54 23.76 -7.81
CA ALA A 158 1.47 23.77 -6.83
C ALA A 158 1.89 24.51 -5.55
N ARG A 159 0.99 25.31 -5.00
CA ARG A 159 1.27 26.10 -3.78
C ARG A 159 1.58 25.21 -2.58
N HIS A 160 0.87 24.10 -2.49
CA HIS A 160 1.01 23.13 -1.41
C HIS A 160 0.76 21.72 -1.93
N ILE A 161 1.50 20.77 -1.42
CA ILE A 161 1.35 19.34 -1.77
C ILE A 161 1.21 18.57 -0.47
N ALA A 162 0.18 17.72 -0.39
CA ALA A 162 -0.06 16.86 0.75
C ALA A 162 -0.55 15.49 0.26
N LEU A 163 0.25 14.45 0.43
CA LEU A 163 -0.12 13.13 -0.04
C LEU A 163 0.30 12.02 0.93
N VAL A 164 -0.53 11.00 1.02
CA VAL A 164 -0.27 9.76 1.76
C VAL A 164 -0.01 8.66 0.75
N PRO A 165 1.26 8.31 0.49
CA PRO A 165 1.59 7.26 -0.46
C PRO A 165 1.18 5.89 0.09
N CYS A 166 0.85 4.96 -0.81
CA CYS A 166 0.58 3.60 -0.41
C CYS A 166 0.83 2.62 -1.57
N CYS A 167 0.78 1.31 -1.26
CA CYS A 167 0.92 0.25 -2.26
C CYS A 167 2.09 0.47 -3.22
N TYR A 168 3.26 0.79 -2.69
CA TYR A 168 4.48 1.12 -3.45
C TYR A 168 4.83 0.08 -4.53
N HIS A 169 4.38 -1.17 -4.38
CA HIS A 169 4.55 -2.25 -5.35
C HIS A 169 3.65 -2.16 -6.59
N LYS A 170 2.68 -1.25 -6.61
CA LYS A 170 1.82 -1.01 -7.78
C LYS A 170 2.48 -0.03 -8.74
N VAL A 171 3.66 -0.39 -9.19
CA VAL A 171 4.46 0.33 -10.21
C VAL A 171 4.47 -0.49 -11.49
N GLY A 172 4.85 0.14 -12.60
CA GLY A 172 5.03 -0.54 -13.88
C GLY A 172 5.94 -1.77 -13.79
N PRO A 173 6.01 -2.58 -14.85
CA PRO A 173 6.70 -3.89 -14.85
C PRO A 173 8.22 -3.79 -14.68
N GLU A 174 8.78 -2.62 -14.83
CA GLU A 174 10.21 -2.37 -14.70
C GLU A 174 10.64 -2.26 -13.22
N ALA A 175 11.94 -2.30 -12.99
CA ALA A 175 12.50 -2.04 -11.68
C ALA A 175 12.11 -0.64 -11.18
N PHE A 176 12.00 -0.48 -9.87
CA PHE A 176 11.73 0.80 -9.25
C PHE A 176 12.77 1.85 -9.69
N THR A 177 12.29 2.98 -10.18
CA THR A 177 13.14 4.12 -10.54
C THR A 177 12.90 5.24 -9.53
N PRO A 178 13.91 5.71 -8.79
CA PRO A 178 13.79 6.84 -7.90
C PRO A 178 13.29 8.11 -8.60
N LEU A 179 12.63 8.98 -7.88
CA LEU A 179 12.20 10.30 -8.36
C LEU A 179 13.31 11.34 -8.23
N SER A 180 14.07 11.30 -7.12
CA SER A 180 15.13 12.28 -6.87
C SER A 180 16.42 11.89 -7.58
N ARG A 181 17.16 12.88 -8.03
CA ARG A 181 18.49 12.69 -8.65
C ARG A 181 19.48 12.09 -7.67
N ARG A 182 19.41 12.51 -6.41
CA ARG A 182 20.30 12.03 -5.36
C ARG A 182 20.11 10.53 -5.12
N VAL A 183 18.88 10.08 -4.92
CA VAL A 183 18.60 8.65 -4.72
C VAL A 183 18.88 7.85 -6.00
N ALA A 184 18.62 8.39 -7.19
CA ALA A 184 18.93 7.75 -8.46
C ALA A 184 20.43 7.49 -8.63
N ALA A 185 21.29 8.41 -8.19
CA ALA A 185 22.74 8.23 -8.23
C ALA A 185 23.23 7.10 -7.30
N GLU A 186 22.52 6.85 -6.21
CA GLU A 186 22.84 5.82 -5.21
C GLU A 186 22.07 4.51 -5.45
N SER A 187 21.04 4.51 -6.30
CA SER A 187 20.09 3.39 -6.47
C SER A 187 20.71 2.13 -7.08
N ALA A 188 21.86 2.23 -7.73
CA ALA A 188 22.61 1.07 -8.21
C ALA A 188 22.97 0.09 -7.07
N LEU A 189 23.04 0.59 -5.83
CA LEU A 189 23.34 -0.19 -4.63
C LEU A 189 22.11 -0.96 -4.09
N LEU A 190 20.89 -0.56 -4.48
CA LEU A 190 19.65 -1.15 -3.98
C LEU A 190 18.61 -1.35 -5.11
N PRO A 191 18.78 -2.38 -5.95
CA PRO A 191 17.84 -2.67 -7.02
C PRO A 191 16.53 -3.21 -6.44
N LEU A 192 15.52 -2.35 -6.32
CA LEU A 192 14.19 -2.72 -5.80
C LEU A 192 13.29 -3.19 -6.94
N ARG A 193 12.68 -4.35 -6.77
CA ARG A 193 11.63 -4.89 -7.63
C ARG A 193 10.28 -4.84 -6.89
N THR A 194 9.22 -5.14 -7.60
CA THR A 194 7.85 -5.21 -7.04
C THR A 194 7.76 -6.04 -5.76
N ALA A 195 8.50 -7.16 -5.68
CA ALA A 195 8.51 -8.04 -4.51
C ALA A 195 9.13 -7.38 -3.26
N GLU A 196 10.18 -6.59 -3.44
CA GLU A 196 10.82 -5.85 -2.36
C GLU A 196 9.93 -4.66 -1.94
N LEU A 197 9.32 -3.96 -2.89
CA LEU A 197 8.40 -2.85 -2.62
C LEU A 197 7.15 -3.28 -1.84
N GLN A 198 6.71 -4.55 -1.98
CA GLN A 198 5.63 -5.10 -1.16
C GLN A 198 5.97 -5.09 0.34
N LEU A 199 7.26 -5.14 0.68
CA LEU A 199 7.69 -5.14 2.06
C LEU A 199 7.30 -3.85 2.78
N ALA A 200 7.41 -2.69 2.15
CA ALA A 200 6.99 -1.41 2.72
C ALA A 200 5.51 -1.38 3.15
N THR A 201 4.68 -2.31 2.65
CA THR A 201 3.26 -2.43 2.97
C THR A 201 2.89 -3.70 3.74
N ALA A 202 3.87 -4.48 4.19
CA ALA A 202 3.68 -5.83 4.76
C ALA A 202 2.89 -5.85 6.09
N GLN A 203 2.69 -4.72 6.74
CA GLN A 203 2.01 -4.63 8.04
C GLN A 203 0.47 -4.74 7.96
N THR A 204 -0.12 -4.79 6.77
CA THR A 204 -1.57 -4.71 6.56
C THR A 204 -2.25 -6.06 6.39
N ALA A 205 -2.27 -6.90 7.40
CA ALA A 205 -3.06 -8.11 7.32
C ALA A 205 -4.45 -7.92 7.95
N THR A 206 -5.49 -8.11 7.15
CA THR A 206 -6.91 -8.01 7.58
C THR A 206 -7.45 -9.30 8.18
N ALA A 207 -6.86 -10.46 7.85
CA ALA A 207 -7.28 -11.74 8.39
C ALA A 207 -6.64 -12.03 9.77
N SER A 208 -7.36 -12.76 10.63
CA SER A 208 -6.85 -13.18 11.94
C SER A 208 -5.58 -14.03 11.82
N THR A 209 -4.72 -13.98 12.83
CA THR A 209 -3.47 -14.76 12.83
C THR A 209 -3.68 -16.26 12.63
N PRO A 210 -4.68 -16.93 13.27
CA PRO A 210 -4.95 -18.34 13.01
C PRO A 210 -5.38 -18.63 11.57
N THR A 211 -6.24 -17.79 11.00
CA THR A 211 -6.72 -17.95 9.60
C THR A 211 -5.57 -17.87 8.61
N ARG A 212 -4.68 -16.89 8.78
CA ARG A 212 -3.46 -16.73 7.95
C ARG A 212 -2.50 -17.89 8.10
N ALA A 213 -2.29 -18.37 9.33
CA ALA A 213 -1.42 -19.50 9.59
C ALA A 213 -1.94 -20.77 8.90
N ARG A 214 -3.26 -20.99 8.89
CA ARG A 214 -3.91 -22.12 8.20
C ARG A 214 -3.73 -22.01 6.69
N GLU A 215 -4.02 -20.86 6.10
CA GLU A 215 -3.83 -20.64 4.65
C GLU A 215 -2.38 -20.88 4.25
N GLN A 216 -1.42 -20.31 4.96
CA GLN A 216 0.00 -20.45 4.68
C GLN A 216 0.45 -21.91 4.79
N ARG A 217 0.01 -22.63 5.84
CA ARG A 217 0.30 -24.07 5.99
C ARG A 217 -0.21 -24.88 4.81
N TRP A 218 -1.45 -24.66 4.38
CA TRP A 218 -2.06 -25.40 3.30
C TRP A 218 -1.42 -25.09 1.94
N ARG A 219 -1.08 -23.83 1.68
CA ARG A 219 -0.33 -23.44 0.47
C ARG A 219 1.03 -24.10 0.40
N LEU A 220 1.75 -24.13 1.50
CA LEU A 220 3.07 -24.75 1.57
C LEU A 220 3.00 -26.28 1.51
N ALA A 221 1.91 -26.89 1.99
CA ALA A 221 1.66 -28.32 1.80
C ALA A 221 1.45 -28.66 0.32
N ILE A 222 0.63 -27.88 -0.40
CA ILE A 222 0.44 -28.06 -1.84
C ILE A 222 1.74 -27.76 -2.59
N ASP A 223 2.53 -26.77 -2.18
CA ASP A 223 3.82 -26.46 -2.81
C ASP A 223 4.81 -27.63 -2.66
N ALA A 224 4.89 -28.23 -1.47
CA ALA A 224 5.72 -29.42 -1.25
C ALA A 224 5.28 -30.58 -2.14
N TRP A 225 3.96 -30.88 -2.18
CA TRP A 225 3.41 -31.93 -3.02
C TRP A 225 3.68 -31.70 -4.52
N GLN A 226 3.44 -30.49 -5.02
CA GLN A 226 3.58 -30.19 -6.44
C GLN A 226 5.05 -30.26 -6.91
N ARG A 227 6.00 -29.87 -6.07
CA ARG A 227 7.44 -29.97 -6.36
C ARG A 227 7.88 -31.42 -6.49
N GLU A 228 7.40 -32.28 -5.56
CA GLU A 228 7.65 -33.71 -5.61
C GLU A 228 6.99 -34.36 -6.83
N ALA A 229 5.70 -34.05 -7.08
CA ALA A 229 4.93 -34.63 -8.20
C ALA A 229 5.45 -34.22 -9.58
N ARG A 230 6.03 -33.04 -9.72
CA ARG A 230 6.58 -32.52 -10.99
C ARG A 230 8.07 -32.72 -11.15
N GLY A 231 8.80 -32.96 -10.06
CA GLY A 231 10.24 -32.98 -10.06
C GLY A 231 10.89 -31.62 -10.36
N GLU A 232 10.15 -30.52 -10.19
CA GLU A 232 10.58 -29.16 -10.48
C GLU A 232 10.57 -28.29 -9.23
N ASP A 233 11.64 -27.51 -9.02
CA ASP A 233 11.71 -26.53 -7.94
C ASP A 233 11.10 -25.18 -8.35
N ALA A 234 9.82 -25.23 -8.75
CA ALA A 234 9.06 -24.07 -9.19
C ALA A 234 7.77 -23.89 -8.38
N TYR A 235 7.53 -22.67 -7.88
CA TYR A 235 6.33 -22.33 -7.13
C TYR A 235 5.11 -22.16 -8.06
N LEU A 236 3.98 -22.78 -7.71
CA LEU A 236 2.69 -22.54 -8.35
C LEU A 236 1.90 -21.49 -7.57
N SER A 237 1.71 -20.33 -8.19
CA SER A 237 0.89 -19.28 -7.60
C SER A 237 -0.60 -19.66 -7.59
N ALA A 238 -1.31 -19.20 -6.58
CA ALA A 238 -2.77 -19.27 -6.51
C ALA A 238 -3.31 -17.98 -5.87
N PRO A 239 -4.55 -17.57 -6.19
CA PRO A 239 -5.18 -16.41 -5.57
C PRO A 239 -5.34 -16.63 -4.07
N SER A 240 -5.54 -15.54 -3.32
CA SER A 240 -5.87 -15.63 -1.90
C SER A 240 -7.20 -16.33 -1.69
N ALA A 241 -7.25 -17.27 -0.75
CA ALA A 241 -8.45 -18.01 -0.48
C ALA A 241 -9.53 -17.14 0.18
N PRO A 242 -10.80 -17.31 -0.18
CA PRO A 242 -11.89 -16.67 0.53
C PRO A 242 -11.87 -17.04 2.01
N VAL A 243 -12.05 -16.05 2.88
CA VAL A 243 -11.98 -16.23 4.36
C VAL A 243 -12.95 -17.33 4.84
N ARG A 244 -14.08 -17.53 4.15
CA ARG A 244 -15.03 -18.61 4.46
C ARG A 244 -14.40 -20.00 4.42
N LEU A 245 -13.54 -20.28 3.42
CA LEU A 245 -12.82 -21.56 3.32
C LEU A 245 -11.84 -21.78 4.47
N LEU A 246 -11.27 -20.67 4.99
CA LEU A 246 -10.27 -20.72 6.04
C LEU A 246 -10.87 -20.69 7.45
N ARG A 247 -12.14 -20.34 7.60
CA ARG A 247 -12.85 -20.32 8.89
C ARG A 247 -13.58 -21.62 9.20
N SER A 248 -14.02 -22.34 8.15
CA SER A 248 -14.70 -23.61 8.34
C SER A 248 -13.69 -24.71 8.69
N ASP A 249 -14.16 -25.74 9.36
CA ASP A 249 -13.50 -27.04 9.44
C ASP A 249 -13.54 -27.76 8.08
N ALA A 250 -13.97 -27.07 7.02
CA ALA A 250 -13.82 -27.45 5.63
C ALA A 250 -12.39 -27.92 5.43
N GLY A 251 -12.27 -29.15 5.09
CA GLY A 251 -11.00 -29.83 5.13
C GLY A 251 -10.02 -29.25 4.10
N PHE A 252 -8.79 -29.59 4.24
CA PHE A 252 -7.74 -29.34 3.28
C PHE A 252 -8.13 -29.71 1.83
N ALA A 253 -9.03 -30.69 1.64
CA ALA A 253 -9.56 -31.09 0.35
C ALA A 253 -10.30 -29.97 -0.39
N GLU A 254 -11.19 -29.21 0.29
CA GLU A 254 -11.89 -28.08 -0.32
C GLU A 254 -10.90 -26.96 -0.73
N PHE A 255 -9.86 -26.78 0.07
CA PHE A 255 -8.80 -25.82 -0.28
C PHE A 255 -8.01 -26.28 -1.51
N CYS A 256 -7.75 -27.57 -1.68
CA CYS A 256 -7.12 -28.15 -2.87
C CYS A 256 -7.96 -27.90 -4.14
N GLU A 257 -9.29 -28.07 -4.05
CA GLU A 257 -10.20 -27.74 -5.15
C GLU A 257 -10.14 -26.25 -5.53
N PHE A 258 -10.21 -25.37 -4.53
CA PHE A 258 -10.07 -23.92 -4.73
C PHE A 258 -8.72 -23.59 -5.38
N PHE A 259 -7.61 -24.17 -4.90
CA PHE A 259 -6.28 -23.92 -5.43
C PHE A 259 -6.16 -24.30 -6.92
N SER A 260 -6.79 -25.39 -7.31
CA SER A 260 -6.78 -25.85 -8.72
C SER A 260 -7.52 -24.89 -9.66
N SER A 261 -8.50 -24.13 -9.16
CA SER A 261 -9.33 -23.20 -9.93
C SER A 261 -8.63 -21.87 -10.29
N ALA A 262 -7.35 -21.67 -9.91
CA ALA A 262 -6.63 -20.44 -10.14
C ALA A 262 -6.67 -19.97 -11.62
N PRO A 263 -6.86 -18.66 -11.87
CA PRO A 263 -6.87 -18.11 -13.22
C PRO A 263 -5.51 -18.31 -13.93
N GLY A 264 -5.51 -18.29 -15.25
CA GLY A 264 -4.30 -18.46 -16.07
C GLY A 264 -4.00 -19.90 -16.47
N ARG A 265 -4.80 -20.90 -16.01
CA ARG A 265 -4.71 -22.30 -16.43
C ARG A 265 -5.83 -22.66 -17.41
N SER A 266 -5.55 -23.50 -18.39
CA SER A 266 -6.57 -24.09 -19.26
C SER A 266 -7.54 -24.97 -18.46
N ALA A 267 -8.72 -25.27 -19.03
CA ALA A 267 -9.69 -26.16 -18.39
C ALA A 267 -9.11 -27.58 -18.16
N ALA A 268 -8.32 -28.09 -19.09
CA ALA A 268 -7.66 -29.40 -18.98
C ALA A 268 -6.63 -29.41 -17.84
N GLU A 269 -5.77 -28.39 -17.73
CA GLU A 269 -4.79 -28.27 -16.66
C GLU A 269 -5.46 -28.14 -15.29
N ARG A 270 -6.54 -27.35 -15.18
CA ARG A 270 -7.33 -27.26 -13.95
C ARG A 270 -7.91 -28.59 -13.55
N GLY A 271 -8.51 -29.33 -14.48
CA GLY A 271 -9.09 -30.65 -14.23
C GLY A 271 -8.05 -31.69 -13.77
N ALA A 272 -6.91 -31.75 -14.46
CA ALA A 272 -5.81 -32.65 -14.11
C ALA A 272 -5.25 -32.34 -12.72
N LEU A 273 -5.00 -31.05 -12.41
CA LEU A 273 -4.49 -30.61 -11.12
C LEU A 273 -5.51 -30.88 -10.00
N ALA A 274 -6.80 -30.59 -10.22
CA ALA A 274 -7.86 -30.84 -9.26
C ALA A 274 -7.97 -32.34 -8.92
N GLY A 275 -7.95 -33.22 -9.94
CA GLY A 275 -7.99 -34.66 -9.73
C GLY A 275 -6.77 -35.18 -8.95
N ALA A 276 -5.58 -34.68 -9.25
CA ALA A 276 -4.36 -35.09 -8.56
C ALA A 276 -4.34 -34.58 -7.10
N LEU A 277 -4.71 -33.32 -6.85
CA LEU A 277 -4.80 -32.74 -5.50
C LEU A 277 -5.89 -33.43 -4.66
N ARG A 278 -7.03 -33.78 -5.27
CA ARG A 278 -8.09 -34.55 -4.57
C ARG A 278 -7.57 -35.91 -4.13
N ARG A 279 -6.91 -36.68 -5.01
CA ARG A 279 -6.33 -37.99 -4.63
C ARG A 279 -5.35 -37.87 -3.47
N MET A 280 -4.50 -36.87 -3.49
CA MET A 280 -3.56 -36.59 -2.39
C MET A 280 -4.29 -36.19 -1.10
N ALA A 281 -5.33 -35.38 -1.18
CA ALA A 281 -6.09 -34.90 -0.01
C ALA A 281 -6.95 -36.04 0.61
N ASP A 282 -7.47 -36.94 -0.21
CA ASP A 282 -8.29 -38.09 0.21
C ASP A 282 -7.43 -39.24 0.80
N ASP A 283 -6.16 -39.36 0.40
CA ASP A 283 -5.22 -40.27 1.03
C ASP A 283 -4.76 -39.72 2.39
N SER A 284 -5.22 -40.32 3.47
CA SER A 284 -4.93 -39.83 4.83
C SER A 284 -3.43 -39.83 5.18
N THR A 285 -2.63 -40.71 4.58
CA THR A 285 -1.19 -40.77 4.79
C THR A 285 -0.48 -39.70 4.02
N ALA A 286 -0.77 -39.52 2.74
CA ALA A 286 -0.22 -38.47 1.90
C ALA A 286 -0.63 -37.08 2.43
N SER A 287 -1.91 -36.88 2.73
CA SER A 287 -2.44 -35.63 3.27
C SER A 287 -1.72 -35.24 4.56
N ARG A 288 -1.55 -36.15 5.51
CA ARG A 288 -0.82 -35.91 6.76
C ARG A 288 0.65 -35.53 6.47
N HIS A 289 1.32 -36.28 5.63
CA HIS A 289 2.72 -36.05 5.27
C HIS A 289 2.92 -34.63 4.71
N PHE A 290 2.14 -34.24 3.71
CA PHE A 290 2.28 -32.91 3.11
C PHE A 290 1.85 -31.78 4.05
N LEU A 291 0.85 -31.99 4.90
CA LEU A 291 0.49 -31.02 5.94
C LEU A 291 1.59 -30.83 6.99
N GLU A 292 2.35 -31.86 7.32
CA GLU A 292 3.53 -31.76 8.21
C GLU A 292 4.67 -31.01 7.53
N LEU A 293 4.96 -31.31 6.26
CA LEU A 293 5.93 -30.54 5.45
C LEU A 293 5.52 -29.09 5.34
N GLY A 294 4.23 -28.81 5.09
CA GLY A 294 3.69 -27.45 5.03
C GLY A 294 3.84 -26.70 6.35
N GLU A 295 3.65 -27.37 7.48
CA GLU A 295 3.84 -26.76 8.80
C GLU A 295 5.33 -26.48 9.10
N ALA A 296 6.23 -27.40 8.74
CA ALA A 296 7.66 -27.20 8.89
C ALA A 296 8.16 -26.01 8.04
N ALA A 297 7.72 -25.95 6.77
CA ALA A 297 8.01 -24.84 5.87
C ALA A 297 7.44 -23.51 6.41
N ARG A 298 6.19 -23.52 6.95
CA ARG A 298 5.57 -22.35 7.56
C ARG A 298 6.38 -21.81 8.74
N ARG A 299 6.90 -22.66 9.60
CA ARG A 299 7.77 -22.25 10.73
C ARG A 299 9.04 -21.57 10.22
N ARG A 300 9.66 -22.14 9.15
CA ARG A 300 10.84 -21.55 8.53
C ARG A 300 10.52 -20.18 7.92
N VAL A 301 9.46 -20.08 7.13
CA VAL A 301 9.00 -18.82 6.51
C VAL A 301 8.73 -17.75 7.57
N ARG A 302 8.07 -18.10 8.69
CA ARG A 302 7.83 -17.15 9.78
C ARG A 302 9.10 -16.56 10.37
N ARG A 303 10.16 -17.36 10.52
CA ARG A 303 11.46 -16.88 11.03
C ARG A 303 12.07 -15.88 10.05
N LEU A 304 12.10 -16.24 8.77
CA LEU A 304 12.62 -15.35 7.70
C LEU A 304 11.80 -14.05 7.60
N GLU A 305 10.46 -14.16 7.65
CA GLU A 305 9.59 -12.99 7.64
C GLU A 305 9.75 -12.11 8.87
N ALA A 306 10.05 -12.67 10.03
CA ALA A 306 10.28 -11.87 11.24
C ALA A 306 11.48 -10.92 11.06
N VAL A 307 12.58 -11.42 10.49
CA VAL A 307 13.75 -10.59 10.13
C VAL A 307 13.39 -9.62 9.01
N ARG A 308 12.80 -10.11 7.92
CA ARG A 308 12.46 -9.30 6.76
C ARG A 308 11.54 -8.12 7.11
N ARG A 309 10.59 -8.31 8.02
CA ARG A 309 9.65 -7.26 8.46
C ARG A 309 10.32 -6.11 9.19
N GLN A 310 11.50 -6.32 9.77
CA GLN A 310 12.26 -5.22 10.39
C GLN A 310 12.64 -4.15 9.36
N TYR A 311 12.79 -4.52 8.10
CA TYR A 311 13.08 -3.61 6.99
C TYR A 311 11.84 -2.93 6.39
N SER A 312 10.63 -3.26 6.85
CA SER A 312 9.38 -2.70 6.28
C SER A 312 9.33 -1.17 6.45
N ARG A 313 9.52 -0.70 7.67
CA ARG A 313 9.48 0.75 7.97
C ARG A 313 10.68 1.51 7.45
N PRO A 314 11.93 1.00 7.57
CA PRO A 314 13.09 1.60 6.91
C PRO A 314 12.87 1.82 5.42
N LEU A 315 12.34 0.82 4.71
CA LEU A 315 12.05 0.93 3.28
C LEU A 315 10.96 1.96 2.99
N GLU A 316 9.90 1.99 3.78
CA GLU A 316 8.83 2.99 3.63
C GLU A 316 9.36 4.42 3.81
N LEU A 317 10.17 4.65 4.85
CA LEU A 317 10.83 5.94 5.09
C LEU A 317 11.76 6.33 3.95
N TRP A 318 12.54 5.38 3.43
CA TRP A 318 13.42 5.61 2.29
C TRP A 318 12.64 6.03 1.03
N LEU A 319 11.51 5.36 0.73
CA LEU A 319 10.62 5.72 -0.38
C LEU A 319 9.99 7.10 -0.20
N CYS A 320 9.63 7.47 1.03
CA CYS A 320 9.15 8.81 1.34
C CYS A 320 10.27 9.86 1.22
N ALA A 321 11.49 9.54 1.65
CA ALA A 321 12.65 10.41 1.52
C ALA A 321 12.98 10.73 0.06
N ASP A 322 12.86 9.74 -0.84
CA ASP A 322 13.00 9.96 -2.29
C ASP A 322 12.00 11.02 -2.81
N MET A 323 10.74 10.96 -2.36
CA MET A 323 9.73 11.95 -2.73
C MET A 323 10.04 13.34 -2.18
N LEU A 324 10.48 13.43 -0.91
CA LEU A 324 10.86 14.71 -0.30
C LEU A 324 12.05 15.35 -1.00
N LEU A 325 13.09 14.56 -1.29
CA LEU A 325 14.27 15.01 -2.02
C LEU A 325 13.90 15.51 -3.42
N HIS A 326 13.05 14.78 -4.15
CA HIS A 326 12.57 15.21 -5.46
C HIS A 326 11.89 16.58 -5.40
N LEU A 327 10.99 16.81 -4.43
CA LEU A 327 10.32 18.09 -4.25
C LEU A 327 11.30 19.23 -3.93
N GLY A 328 12.30 18.96 -3.11
CA GLY A 328 13.35 19.93 -2.81
C GLY A 328 14.25 20.25 -4.01
N GLU A 329 14.57 19.24 -4.84
CA GLU A 329 15.43 19.38 -6.02
C GLU A 329 14.75 20.11 -7.18
N GLU A 330 13.48 19.79 -7.47
CA GLU A 330 12.79 20.24 -8.68
C GLU A 330 11.94 21.50 -8.49
N GLY A 331 11.43 21.74 -7.30
CA GLY A 331 10.38 22.72 -7.13
C GLY A 331 10.67 23.87 -6.18
N GLY A 332 11.80 23.88 -5.48
CA GLY A 332 12.06 24.89 -4.45
C GLY A 332 11.02 24.82 -3.32
N TYR A 333 10.65 23.61 -2.93
CA TYR A 333 9.72 23.38 -1.82
C TYR A 333 10.47 23.25 -0.50
N ASP A 334 9.85 23.75 0.57
CA ASP A 334 10.10 23.30 1.92
C ASP A 334 9.29 22.02 2.11
N VAL A 335 9.91 20.99 2.68
CA VAL A 335 9.34 19.63 2.73
C VAL A 335 9.36 19.08 4.14
N GLU A 336 8.35 18.30 4.47
CA GLU A 336 8.23 17.67 5.77
C GLU A 336 7.58 16.28 5.61
N LEU A 337 8.06 15.31 6.41
CA LEU A 337 7.38 14.04 6.60
C LEU A 337 6.59 14.09 7.90
N ARG A 338 5.30 13.81 7.82
CA ARG A 338 4.41 13.80 8.98
C ARG A 338 3.80 12.42 9.21
N ARG A 339 3.46 12.12 10.45
CA ARG A 339 2.66 10.95 10.79
C ARG A 339 1.19 11.33 10.87
N LEU A 340 0.39 10.80 9.93
CA LEU A 340 -1.02 11.09 9.78
C LEU A 340 -1.85 10.64 11.00
N CYS A 341 -1.61 9.43 11.46
CA CYS A 341 -2.37 8.81 12.55
C CYS A 341 -1.61 7.63 13.14
N GLU A 342 -2.16 7.04 14.19
CA GLU A 342 -1.58 5.86 14.81
C GLU A 342 -1.68 4.64 13.89
N PRO A 343 -0.73 3.67 13.99
CA PRO A 343 -0.67 2.48 13.14
C PRO A 343 -1.91 1.59 13.20
N GLU A 344 -2.68 1.66 14.29
CA GLU A 344 -3.94 0.92 14.48
C GLU A 344 -5.05 1.42 13.54
N VAL A 345 -5.03 2.69 13.17
CA VAL A 345 -5.96 3.27 12.17
C VAL A 345 -5.53 2.84 10.78
N THR A 346 -4.27 3.06 10.46
CA THR A 346 -3.62 2.52 9.27
C THR A 346 -2.11 2.49 9.46
N PRO A 347 -1.44 1.37 9.15
CA PRO A 347 0.03 1.34 9.16
C PRO A 347 0.65 2.18 8.03
N ARG A 348 -0.13 2.58 7.00
CA ARG A 348 0.29 3.49 5.94
C ARG A 348 -0.05 4.91 6.36
N ASN A 349 0.69 5.39 7.33
CA ASN A 349 0.40 6.64 8.03
C ASN A 349 1.43 7.74 7.81
N LEU A 350 2.34 7.55 6.87
CA LEU A 350 3.26 8.62 6.48
C LEU A 350 2.59 9.55 5.45
N MET A 351 2.79 10.83 5.66
CA MET A 351 2.28 11.89 4.80
C MET A 351 3.43 12.80 4.37
N VAL A 352 3.62 12.90 3.07
CA VAL A 352 4.54 13.84 2.45
C VAL A 352 3.83 15.19 2.34
N VAL A 353 4.43 16.22 2.90
CA VAL A 353 3.90 17.58 2.87
C VAL A 353 4.95 18.53 2.30
N ALA A 354 4.54 19.43 1.44
CA ALA A 354 5.44 20.41 0.84
C ALA A 354 4.76 21.76 0.64
N TRP A 355 5.51 22.82 0.91
CA TRP A 355 5.10 24.21 0.68
C TRP A 355 6.08 24.87 -0.27
N ARG A 356 5.54 25.51 -1.29
CA ARG A 356 6.36 26.26 -2.20
C ARG A 356 6.96 27.48 -1.47
N ARG A 357 8.27 27.66 -1.55
CA ARG A 357 8.94 28.85 -1.03
C ARG A 357 8.42 30.09 -1.75
N GLU A 358 8.10 31.14 -1.00
CA GLU A 358 7.86 32.44 -1.58
C GLU A 358 9.19 32.96 -2.11
N ALA A 359 9.16 33.48 -3.35
CA ALA A 359 10.35 34.03 -4.03
C ALA A 359 10.76 35.36 -3.41
#